data_7fe5e0698a5c9ab58f83d7499a6e5224
#
_entry.id   7fe5e0698a5c9ab58f83d7499a6e5224
#
_cell.length_a   1.000
_cell.length_b   1.000
_cell.length_c   1.000
_cell.angle_alpha   90.00
_cell.angle_beta   90.00
_cell.angle_gamma   90.00
#
_symmetry.space_group_name_H-M   'P 1'
#
loop_
_entity.id
_entity.type
_entity.pdbx_description
1 polymer ?
#
loop_
_entity_poly.entity_id
_entity_poly.type
_entity_poly.pdbx_seq_one_letter_code
_entity_poly.pdbx_strand_id
1 'polypeptide(L)'
;EDPIGVLVNNAGFGLDLRFERNDIADEDRHLDLHVRATMHLTHAALAPMIARGSGRIVNVASVAAFMPRGTYGAVKAWVVSFSRWANAQYRPVTVTAVCPGFTHTNFHERLGLPPGQEGVPGWMWLTAPDVVREALRDAARGKAVSIPTLRYKALVGLVRLLPAALAARLARTGR
;
A
#
# COMPACT_ATOMS: atom_id res chain seq x y z
N GLU A 1 -17.09 -26.25 -0.45
CA GLU A 1 -15.80 -25.53 -0.35
C GLU A 1 -15.89 -24.50 0.76
N ASP A 2 -14.84 -24.38 1.59
CA ASP A 2 -14.79 -23.38 2.64
C ASP A 2 -14.66 -21.96 2.03
N PRO A 3 -15.50 -21.01 2.41
CA PRO A 3 -15.47 -19.68 1.85
C PRO A 3 -14.26 -18.88 2.33
N ILE A 4 -13.69 -18.07 1.46
CA ILE A 4 -12.54 -17.19 1.78
C ILE A 4 -12.92 -16.23 2.92
N GLY A 5 -12.29 -16.39 4.08
CA GLY A 5 -12.48 -15.51 5.24
C GLY A 5 -11.65 -14.23 5.19
N VAL A 6 -10.45 -14.32 4.60
CA VAL A 6 -9.52 -13.20 4.46
C VAL A 6 -8.91 -13.21 3.06
N LEU A 7 -9.00 -12.09 2.36
CA LEU A 7 -8.30 -11.83 1.11
C LEU A 7 -7.12 -10.88 1.39
N VAL A 8 -5.93 -11.21 0.92
CA VAL A 8 -4.75 -10.32 1.00
C VAL A 8 -4.23 -10.03 -0.40
N ASN A 9 -4.42 -8.80 -0.87
CA ASN A 9 -3.86 -8.29 -2.11
C ASN A 9 -2.47 -7.70 -1.81
N ASN A 10 -1.46 -8.55 -1.86
CA ASN A 10 -0.07 -8.21 -1.49
C ASN A 10 0.85 -8.07 -2.70
N ALA A 11 0.61 -8.78 -3.79
CA ALA A 11 1.47 -8.77 -4.96
C ALA A 11 1.73 -7.35 -5.46
N GLY A 12 2.99 -7.06 -5.81
CA GLY A 12 3.37 -5.74 -6.26
C GLY A 12 4.86 -5.60 -6.55
N PHE A 13 5.18 -4.64 -7.37
CA PHE A 13 6.55 -4.23 -7.70
C PHE A 13 6.59 -2.71 -7.88
N GLY A 14 7.78 -2.13 -7.93
CA GLY A 14 7.99 -0.72 -8.25
C GLY A 14 8.62 -0.55 -9.62
N LEU A 15 8.63 0.69 -10.11
CA LEU A 15 9.30 1.12 -11.34
C LEU A 15 10.23 2.31 -11.04
N ASP A 16 11.10 2.66 -11.99
CA ASP A 16 11.92 3.87 -11.89
C ASP A 16 10.99 5.08 -11.75
N LEU A 17 11.41 6.04 -10.94
CA LEU A 17 10.65 7.29 -10.73
C LEU A 17 10.64 8.20 -11.96
N ARG A 18 11.54 7.95 -12.91
CA ARG A 18 11.63 8.67 -14.18
C ARG A 18 10.71 8.01 -15.20
N PHE A 19 9.45 8.38 -15.13
CA PHE A 19 8.37 7.83 -15.96
C PHE A 19 8.75 7.74 -17.46
N GLU A 20 9.45 8.76 -17.98
CA GLU A 20 9.86 8.82 -19.38
C GLU A 20 10.92 7.77 -19.78
N ARG A 21 11.47 7.04 -18.81
CA ARG A 21 12.45 5.96 -19.04
C ARG A 21 11.87 4.56 -18.93
N ASN A 22 10.66 4.46 -18.39
CA ASN A 22 9.99 3.18 -18.27
C ASN A 22 9.38 2.76 -19.62
N ASP A 23 9.42 1.47 -19.91
CA ASP A 23 8.62 0.93 -21.01
C ASP A 23 7.12 1.07 -20.63
N ILE A 24 6.31 1.51 -21.58
CA ILE A 24 4.87 1.66 -21.36
C ILE A 24 4.20 0.32 -21.02
N ALA A 25 4.70 -0.79 -21.57
CA ALA A 25 4.23 -2.12 -21.22
C ALA A 25 4.50 -2.49 -19.74
N ASP A 26 5.58 -1.96 -19.14
CA ASP A 26 5.85 -2.12 -17.71
C ASP A 26 4.91 -1.29 -16.86
N GLU A 27 4.58 -0.07 -17.29
CA GLU A 27 3.59 0.77 -16.62
C GLU A 27 2.18 0.14 -16.71
N ASP A 28 1.80 -0.44 -17.83
CA ASP A 28 0.53 -1.17 -18.00
C ASP A 28 0.48 -2.38 -17.05
N ARG A 29 1.53 -3.20 -17.00
CA ARG A 29 1.62 -4.31 -16.04
C ARG A 29 1.56 -3.86 -14.59
N HIS A 30 2.16 -2.70 -14.30
CA HIS A 30 2.12 -2.10 -12.96
C HIS A 30 0.69 -1.69 -12.58
N LEU A 31 -0.04 -1.04 -13.49
CA LEU A 31 -1.47 -0.72 -13.30
C LEU A 31 -2.32 -1.99 -13.16
N ASP A 32 -2.10 -2.97 -14.02
CA ASP A 32 -2.84 -4.23 -13.99
C ASP A 32 -2.70 -4.95 -12.65
N LEU A 33 -1.49 -5.03 -12.13
CA LEU A 33 -1.25 -5.71 -10.86
C LEU A 33 -1.77 -4.91 -9.65
N HIS A 34 -1.42 -3.61 -9.58
CA HIS A 34 -1.73 -2.82 -8.39
C HIS A 34 -3.18 -2.33 -8.33
N VAL A 35 -3.79 -2.07 -9.47
CA VAL A 35 -5.15 -1.50 -9.56
C VAL A 35 -6.15 -2.55 -10.01
N ARG A 36 -5.99 -3.08 -11.23
CA ARG A 36 -6.98 -3.97 -11.84
C ARG A 36 -7.14 -5.27 -11.03
N ALA A 37 -6.06 -5.96 -10.71
CA ALA A 37 -6.12 -7.20 -9.94
C ALA A 37 -6.69 -6.96 -8.53
N THR A 38 -6.26 -5.90 -7.83
CA THR A 38 -6.80 -5.52 -6.52
C THR A 38 -8.32 -5.28 -6.60
N MET A 39 -8.78 -4.56 -7.60
CA MET A 39 -10.20 -4.28 -7.83
C MET A 39 -10.99 -5.57 -8.11
N HIS A 40 -10.54 -6.39 -9.03
CA HIS A 40 -11.23 -7.63 -9.45
C HIS A 40 -11.31 -8.64 -8.30
N LEU A 41 -10.21 -8.88 -7.59
CA LEU A 41 -10.18 -9.82 -6.47
C LEU A 41 -11.05 -9.32 -5.30
N THR A 42 -11.01 -8.02 -5.02
CA THR A 42 -11.89 -7.41 -4.01
C THR A 42 -13.35 -7.56 -4.40
N HIS A 43 -13.71 -7.28 -5.67
CA HIS A 43 -15.08 -7.44 -6.18
C HIS A 43 -15.57 -8.88 -6.04
N ALA A 44 -14.75 -9.86 -6.44
CA ALA A 44 -15.10 -11.27 -6.36
C ALA A 44 -15.31 -11.77 -4.92
N ALA A 45 -14.50 -11.23 -3.97
CA ALA A 45 -14.58 -11.62 -2.56
C ALA A 45 -15.73 -10.93 -1.80
N LEU A 46 -16.14 -9.73 -2.20
CA LEU A 46 -17.13 -8.92 -1.47
C LEU A 46 -18.51 -9.58 -1.40
N ALA A 47 -19.05 -10.05 -2.50
CA ALA A 47 -20.40 -10.61 -2.53
C ALA A 47 -20.58 -11.79 -1.56
N PRO A 48 -19.74 -12.84 -1.57
CA PRO A 48 -19.85 -13.94 -0.61
C PRO A 48 -19.54 -13.52 0.83
N MET A 49 -18.65 -12.53 1.06
CA MET A 49 -18.36 -12.00 2.39
C MET A 49 -19.56 -11.24 2.96
N ILE A 50 -20.23 -10.42 2.17
CA ILE A 50 -21.45 -9.69 2.55
C ILE A 50 -22.58 -10.67 2.88
N ALA A 51 -22.83 -11.65 2.01
CA ALA A 51 -23.87 -12.66 2.22
C ALA A 51 -23.67 -13.45 3.52
N ARG A 52 -22.42 -13.74 3.89
CA ARG A 52 -22.05 -14.43 5.14
C ARG A 52 -22.09 -13.51 6.36
N GLY A 53 -22.13 -12.18 6.19
CA GLY A 53 -22.07 -11.21 7.26
C GLY A 53 -20.67 -11.04 7.89
N SER A 54 -19.60 -11.54 7.25
CA SER A 54 -18.23 -11.44 7.76
C SER A 54 -17.18 -11.59 6.66
N GLY A 55 -16.08 -10.87 6.78
CA GLY A 55 -14.94 -10.99 5.87
C GLY A 55 -13.92 -9.88 6.11
N ARG A 56 -12.69 -10.12 5.68
CA ARG A 56 -11.61 -9.13 5.74
C ARG A 56 -10.86 -9.09 4.43
N ILE A 57 -10.64 -7.88 3.93
CA ILE A 57 -9.83 -7.63 2.75
C ILE A 57 -8.69 -6.71 3.16
N VAL A 58 -7.45 -7.15 2.92
CA VAL A 58 -6.23 -6.41 3.22
C VAL A 58 -5.53 -6.08 1.92
N ASN A 59 -5.50 -4.78 1.58
CA ASN A 59 -4.84 -4.29 0.37
C ASN A 59 -3.51 -3.65 0.74
N VAL A 60 -2.39 -4.20 0.27
CA VAL A 60 -1.07 -3.67 0.57
C VAL A 60 -0.76 -2.46 -0.30
N ALA A 61 -0.88 -1.28 0.32
CA ALA A 61 -0.50 0.01 -0.22
C ALA A 61 0.97 0.34 0.13
N SER A 62 1.27 1.58 0.48
CA SER A 62 2.57 2.07 0.93
C SER A 62 2.42 3.47 1.53
N VAL A 63 3.37 3.93 2.35
CA VAL A 63 3.48 5.34 2.72
C VAL A 63 3.73 6.25 1.52
N ALA A 64 4.23 5.71 0.41
CA ALA A 64 4.35 6.42 -0.88
C ALA A 64 3.00 6.93 -1.41
N ALA A 65 1.89 6.34 -0.98
CA ALA A 65 0.53 6.80 -1.30
C ALA A 65 0.23 8.25 -0.84
N PHE A 66 1.02 8.77 0.09
CA PHE A 66 0.79 10.09 0.69
C PHE A 66 1.75 11.18 0.16
N MET A 67 2.56 10.85 -0.85
CA MET A 67 3.52 11.78 -1.45
C MET A 67 3.63 11.54 -2.97
N PRO A 68 4.05 12.55 -3.76
CA PRO A 68 4.22 12.39 -5.20
C PRO A 68 5.49 11.55 -5.51
N ARG A 69 5.32 10.24 -5.63
CA ARG A 69 6.38 9.24 -5.88
C ARG A 69 6.14 8.48 -7.18
N GLY A 70 6.03 9.20 -8.29
CA GLY A 70 5.81 8.62 -9.61
C GLY A 70 4.52 7.83 -9.73
N THR A 71 4.44 6.93 -10.68
CA THR A 71 3.30 6.05 -10.91
C THR A 71 3.07 5.09 -9.74
N TYR A 72 4.15 4.64 -9.09
CA TYR A 72 4.03 3.82 -7.88
C TYR A 72 3.26 4.53 -6.75
N GLY A 73 3.58 5.79 -6.46
CA GLY A 73 2.82 6.58 -5.48
C GLY A 73 1.36 6.75 -5.89
N ALA A 74 1.11 6.97 -7.18
CA ALA A 74 -0.24 7.15 -7.72
C ALA A 74 -1.11 5.89 -7.56
N VAL A 75 -0.62 4.70 -7.95
CA VAL A 75 -1.38 3.45 -7.79
C VAL A 75 -1.59 3.11 -6.31
N LYS A 76 -0.61 3.38 -5.44
CA LYS A 76 -0.77 3.16 -3.99
C LYS A 76 -1.76 4.16 -3.36
N ALA A 77 -1.84 5.38 -3.86
CA ALA A 77 -2.88 6.36 -3.47
C ALA A 77 -4.27 5.89 -3.90
N TRP A 78 -4.40 5.33 -5.10
CA TRP A 78 -5.64 4.69 -5.54
C TRP A 78 -6.06 3.57 -4.59
N VAL A 79 -5.15 2.66 -4.22
CA VAL A 79 -5.43 1.57 -3.27
C VAL A 79 -5.94 2.08 -1.93
N VAL A 80 -5.33 3.16 -1.40
CA VAL A 80 -5.78 3.79 -0.15
C VAL A 80 -7.18 4.38 -0.29
N SER A 81 -7.44 5.13 -1.36
CA SER A 81 -8.74 5.76 -1.63
C SER A 81 -9.84 4.71 -1.79
N PHE A 82 -9.59 3.70 -2.62
CA PHE A 82 -10.50 2.58 -2.86
C PHE A 82 -10.83 1.81 -1.56
N SER A 83 -9.82 1.48 -0.77
CA SER A 83 -10.01 0.74 0.49
C SER A 83 -10.81 1.54 1.51
N ARG A 84 -10.59 2.85 1.62
CA ARG A 84 -11.37 3.73 2.49
C ARG A 84 -12.84 3.76 2.12
N TRP A 85 -13.11 3.96 0.83
CA TRP A 85 -14.48 3.94 0.32
C TRP A 85 -15.14 2.58 0.58
N ALA A 86 -14.49 1.48 0.20
CA ALA A 86 -15.03 0.14 0.35
C ALA A 86 -15.27 -0.23 1.83
N ASN A 87 -14.37 0.16 2.75
CA ASN A 87 -14.54 -0.08 4.18
C ASN A 87 -15.74 0.68 4.77
N ALA A 88 -16.02 1.87 4.28
CA ALA A 88 -17.19 2.65 4.72
C ALA A 88 -18.50 2.07 4.14
N GLN A 89 -18.45 1.61 2.88
CA GLN A 89 -19.63 1.18 2.13
C GLN A 89 -20.11 -0.23 2.48
N TYR A 90 -19.20 -1.18 2.72
CA TYR A 90 -19.53 -2.60 2.73
C TYR A 90 -19.48 -3.26 4.12
N ARG A 91 -19.95 -2.58 5.15
CA ARG A 91 -20.11 -3.24 6.47
C ARG A 91 -21.11 -4.40 6.38
N PRO A 92 -20.83 -5.55 7.00
CA PRO A 92 -19.83 -5.82 8.05
C PRO A 92 -18.45 -6.29 7.54
N VAL A 93 -18.17 -6.25 6.22
CA VAL A 93 -16.84 -6.59 5.69
C VAL A 93 -15.84 -5.47 5.98
N THR A 94 -14.68 -5.82 6.49
CA THR A 94 -13.59 -4.85 6.70
C THR A 94 -12.67 -4.81 5.48
N VAL A 95 -12.41 -3.62 4.93
CA VAL A 95 -11.44 -3.40 3.86
C VAL A 95 -10.36 -2.45 4.34
N THR A 96 -9.13 -2.94 4.48
CA THR A 96 -8.01 -2.19 5.07
C THR A 96 -6.88 -1.99 4.06
N ALA A 97 -6.51 -0.74 3.80
CA ALA A 97 -5.24 -0.42 3.14
C ALA A 97 -4.11 -0.44 4.16
N VAL A 98 -3.13 -1.31 3.97
CA VAL A 98 -1.90 -1.33 4.79
C VAL A 98 -0.85 -0.49 4.08
N CYS A 99 -0.28 0.50 4.77
CA CYS A 99 0.69 1.45 4.23
C CYS A 99 2.04 1.28 4.95
N PRO A 100 2.85 0.26 4.61
CA PRO A 100 4.17 0.10 5.17
C PRO A 100 5.11 1.22 4.74
N GLY A 101 6.09 1.51 5.58
CA GLY A 101 7.31 2.20 5.19
C GLY A 101 8.34 1.24 4.60
N PHE A 102 9.61 1.64 4.63
CA PHE A 102 10.72 0.77 4.24
C PHE A 102 10.71 -0.49 5.10
N THR A 103 10.62 -1.65 4.46
CA THR A 103 10.49 -2.94 5.12
C THR A 103 11.50 -3.90 4.53
N HIS A 104 12.25 -4.60 5.38
CA HIS A 104 13.19 -5.64 4.95
C HIS A 104 12.45 -6.77 4.25
N THR A 105 12.51 -6.78 2.93
CA THR A 105 11.96 -7.77 2.00
C THR A 105 12.74 -7.70 0.68
N ASN A 106 12.54 -8.63 -0.22
CA ASN A 106 13.15 -8.63 -1.55
C ASN A 106 12.57 -7.55 -2.50
N PHE A 107 11.73 -6.64 -2.00
CA PHE A 107 11.09 -5.61 -2.82
C PHE A 107 12.12 -4.63 -3.40
N HIS A 108 13.08 -4.17 -2.58
CA HIS A 108 14.10 -3.21 -2.99
C HIS A 108 15.14 -3.87 -3.93
N GLU A 109 15.48 -5.12 -3.69
CA GLU A 109 16.36 -5.90 -4.59
C GLU A 109 15.76 -6.02 -5.99
N ARG A 110 14.44 -6.25 -6.09
CA ARG A 110 13.72 -6.30 -7.37
C ARG A 110 13.66 -4.97 -8.11
N LEU A 111 13.88 -3.85 -7.39
CA LEU A 111 14.05 -2.51 -7.94
C LEU A 111 15.48 -2.23 -8.40
N GLY A 112 16.38 -3.21 -8.32
CA GLY A 112 17.80 -3.02 -8.63
C GLY A 112 18.56 -2.21 -7.58
N LEU A 113 18.02 -2.09 -6.37
CA LEU A 113 18.66 -1.43 -5.23
C LEU A 113 19.29 -2.51 -4.32
N PRO A 114 20.61 -2.72 -4.37
CA PRO A 114 21.27 -3.67 -3.49
C PRO A 114 21.06 -3.32 -2.00
N PRO A 115 21.03 -4.31 -1.11
CA PRO A 115 20.94 -4.08 0.33
C PRO A 115 22.02 -3.11 0.83
N GLY A 116 21.60 -2.09 1.57
CA GLY A 116 22.49 -1.05 2.11
C GLY A 116 22.78 0.13 1.17
N GLN A 117 22.30 0.10 -0.08
CA GLN A 117 22.44 1.19 -1.05
C GLN A 117 21.15 1.99 -1.27
N GLU A 118 20.12 1.72 -0.52
CA GLU A 118 18.81 2.36 -0.64
C GLU A 118 18.80 3.83 -0.17
N GLY A 119 19.90 4.29 0.44
CA GLY A 119 20.02 5.67 0.96
C GLY A 119 19.07 5.99 2.11
N VAL A 120 18.55 4.96 2.79
CA VAL A 120 17.55 5.08 3.85
C VAL A 120 18.19 4.80 5.20
N PRO A 121 18.09 5.72 6.20
CA PRO A 121 18.61 5.48 7.52
C PRO A 121 18.05 4.21 8.17
N GLY A 122 18.89 3.46 8.88
CA GLY A 122 18.51 2.18 9.50
C GLY A 122 17.28 2.26 10.42
N TRP A 123 17.11 3.39 11.12
CA TRP A 123 15.95 3.60 11.99
C TRP A 123 14.60 3.67 11.24
N MET A 124 14.60 3.88 9.93
CA MET A 124 13.39 3.87 9.10
C MET A 124 12.97 2.47 8.70
N TRP A 125 13.85 1.48 8.79
CA TRP A 125 13.55 0.13 8.38
C TRP A 125 12.63 -0.61 9.37
N LEU A 126 11.65 -1.31 8.81
CA LEU A 126 10.71 -2.16 9.54
C LEU A 126 11.02 -3.63 9.28
N THR A 127 10.59 -4.49 10.18
CA THR A 127 10.57 -5.94 9.94
C THR A 127 9.20 -6.35 9.35
N ALA A 128 9.19 -7.29 8.41
CA ALA A 128 7.95 -7.77 7.81
C ALA A 128 6.97 -8.37 8.86
N PRO A 129 7.44 -9.17 9.86
CA PRO A 129 6.55 -9.67 10.91
C PRO A 129 5.86 -8.57 11.73
N ASP A 130 6.54 -7.46 12.03
CA ASP A 130 5.93 -6.37 12.80
C ASP A 130 4.88 -5.62 11.98
N VAL A 131 5.17 -5.39 10.68
CA VAL A 131 4.21 -4.81 9.73
C VAL A 131 2.95 -5.67 9.64
N VAL A 132 3.10 -6.97 9.44
CA VAL A 132 1.98 -7.91 9.32
C VAL A 132 1.17 -7.97 10.61
N ARG A 133 1.82 -8.06 11.77
CA ARG A 133 1.14 -8.10 13.08
C ARG A 133 0.28 -6.85 13.32
N GLU A 134 0.82 -5.65 13.04
CA GLU A 134 0.06 -4.41 13.21
C GLU A 134 -1.06 -4.30 12.17
N ALA A 135 -0.81 -4.66 10.91
CA ALA A 135 -1.79 -4.66 9.84
C ALA A 135 -3.01 -5.55 10.16
N LEU A 136 -2.78 -6.79 10.58
CA LEU A 136 -3.84 -7.73 10.93
C LEU A 136 -4.63 -7.27 12.16
N ARG A 137 -3.94 -6.70 13.16
CA ARG A 137 -4.60 -6.10 14.34
C ARG A 137 -5.49 -4.91 13.95
N ASP A 138 -5.04 -4.04 13.06
CA ASP A 138 -5.81 -2.90 12.60
C ASP A 138 -6.99 -3.33 11.73
N ALA A 139 -6.80 -4.31 10.85
CA ALA A 139 -7.88 -4.91 10.06
C ALA A 139 -8.94 -5.56 10.96
N ALA A 140 -8.52 -6.29 12.00
CA ALA A 140 -9.45 -6.89 12.98
C ALA A 140 -10.27 -5.84 13.74
N ARG A 141 -9.75 -4.61 13.88
CA ARG A 141 -10.43 -3.47 14.51
C ARG A 141 -11.29 -2.65 13.55
N GLY A 142 -11.41 -3.08 12.30
CA GLY A 142 -12.22 -2.39 11.29
C GLY A 142 -11.60 -1.10 10.74
N LYS A 143 -10.29 -0.89 10.90
CA LYS A 143 -9.64 0.32 10.38
C LYS A 143 -9.51 0.27 8.86
N ALA A 144 -9.94 1.34 8.20
CA ALA A 144 -9.80 1.49 6.75
C ALA A 144 -8.34 1.68 6.28
N VAL A 145 -7.48 2.22 7.15
CA VAL A 145 -6.05 2.45 6.87
C VAL A 145 -5.21 2.04 8.07
N SER A 146 -4.20 1.24 7.82
CA SER A 146 -3.16 0.86 8.78
C SER A 146 -1.81 1.41 8.32
N ILE A 147 -1.20 2.24 9.14
CA ILE A 147 0.18 2.72 8.94
C ILE A 147 1.01 2.11 10.07
N PRO A 148 1.84 1.09 9.80
CA PRO A 148 2.63 0.44 10.84
C PRO A 148 3.60 1.42 11.50
N THR A 149 3.68 1.36 12.82
CA THR A 149 4.51 2.13 13.74
C THR A 149 4.13 3.61 13.91
N LEU A 150 4.36 4.12 15.12
CA LEU A 150 4.08 5.52 15.47
C LEU A 150 4.93 6.51 14.67
N ARG A 151 6.18 6.15 14.39
CA ARG A 151 7.09 7.00 13.59
C ARG A 151 6.57 7.25 12.17
N TYR A 152 6.03 6.22 11.50
CA TYR A 152 5.44 6.41 10.17
C TYR A 152 4.08 7.11 10.22
N LYS A 153 3.30 6.91 11.27
CA LYS A 153 2.07 7.70 11.50
C LYS A 153 2.38 9.19 11.63
N ALA A 154 3.40 9.52 12.43
CA ALA A 154 3.85 10.91 12.60
C ALA A 154 4.40 11.49 11.28
N LEU A 155 5.26 10.73 10.57
CA LEU A 155 5.81 11.15 9.29
C LEU A 155 4.72 11.43 8.24
N VAL A 156 3.78 10.51 8.06
CA VAL A 156 2.65 10.68 7.14
C VAL A 156 1.76 11.84 7.58
N GLY A 157 1.51 12.00 8.89
CA GLY A 157 0.77 13.14 9.44
C GLY A 157 1.43 14.47 9.06
N LEU A 158 2.77 14.57 9.23
CA LEU A 158 3.53 15.76 8.86
C LEU A 158 3.48 16.03 7.34
N VAL A 159 3.71 15.02 6.51
CA VAL A 159 3.67 15.15 5.05
C VAL A 159 2.32 15.69 4.56
N ARG A 160 1.23 15.27 5.19
CA ARG A 160 -0.13 15.72 4.83
C ARG A 160 -0.42 17.17 5.18
N LEU A 161 0.35 17.76 6.09
CA LEU A 161 0.24 19.18 6.46
C LEU A 161 1.12 20.08 5.60
N LEU A 162 2.04 19.50 4.81
CA LEU A 162 2.93 20.28 3.96
C LEU A 162 2.20 20.80 2.71
N PRO A 163 2.49 22.03 2.26
CA PRO A 163 2.08 22.51 0.96
C PRO A 163 2.54 21.56 -0.16
N ALA A 164 1.71 21.33 -1.18
CA ALA A 164 1.99 20.36 -2.24
C ALA A 164 3.35 20.59 -2.92
N ALA A 165 3.76 21.84 -3.12
CA ALA A 165 5.06 22.18 -3.70
C ALA A 165 6.24 21.72 -2.83
N LEU A 166 6.13 21.82 -1.50
CA LEU A 166 7.18 21.38 -0.57
C LEU A 166 7.23 19.86 -0.49
N ALA A 167 6.07 19.19 -0.44
CA ALA A 167 5.99 17.73 -0.50
C ALA A 167 6.62 17.19 -1.79
N ALA A 168 6.40 17.84 -2.94
CA ALA A 168 6.99 17.46 -4.22
C ALA A 168 8.53 17.64 -4.21
N ARG A 169 9.05 18.70 -3.60
CA ARG A 169 10.52 18.89 -3.46
C ARG A 169 11.16 17.79 -2.61
N LEU A 170 10.57 17.46 -1.46
CA LEU A 170 11.06 16.40 -0.57
C LEU A 170 11.00 15.01 -1.24
N ALA A 171 9.97 14.75 -2.06
CA ALA A 171 9.85 13.49 -2.78
C ALA A 171 10.93 13.32 -3.87
N ARG A 172 11.48 14.41 -4.44
CA ARG A 172 12.55 14.37 -5.45
C ARG A 172 13.93 14.07 -4.86
N THR A 173 14.17 14.42 -3.61
CA THR A 173 15.47 14.24 -2.95
C THR A 173 15.67 12.86 -2.34
N GLY A 174 14.61 12.08 -2.14
CA GLY A 174 14.65 10.70 -1.69
C GLY A 174 14.58 9.74 -2.87
N ARG A 175 15.71 9.14 -3.28
CA ARG A 175 15.75 8.05 -4.26
C ARG A 175 15.18 6.77 -3.69
#